data_348aa83540f49ef8e602a53bc3352796
#
_entry.id   348aa83540f49ef8e602a53bc3352796
#
_cell.length_a   1.000
_cell.length_b   1.000
_cell.length_c   1.000
_cell.angle_alpha   90.00
_cell.angle_beta   90.00
_cell.angle_gamma   90.00
#
_symmetry.space_group_name_H-M   'P 1'
#
loop_
_entity.id
_entity.type
_entity.pdbx_description
1 polymer ?
#
loop_
_entity_poly.entity_id
_entity_poly.type
_entity_poly.pdbx_seq_one_letter_code
_entity_poly.pdbx_strand_id
1 'polypeptide(L)'
;MLLFLRLLLAGLSGVGIYYSYEPHGLWLLGVFGITGLFLSLCPWRGNLVSAKSGALIAFVHSLVAFLMLLPWIGELVGAMPYIALSVFLSLYALLLGIFGVFIARLRWGFLIFPSFYLAVELLRSSAPFGGFSWVRLGWGQVDGPLAFLAAWGGPALVTVAAATVGTAIAAVLIDVRGGIDKQAFSRWGMRGVAIVCALVPFGLSFLAQLGVNQPEHTTDTIKVAAIQGNVPRLGLEFNAQRRAVLDNHVNVTQELADSGEDVDIVLWPENSSDVNPFRDRQARSLINVAVDAVGVPILVGTLTVDEVGERNTMQVFETDYEPGDYHHKKYLQPFGETMPLRDLLIHVSDYVELAGDFKPGDGPGVVNMDGVVVGVATCYEVSFDNAFRNSIDNGAQILTSPTNNATFGFSDMTYQQLAMSRMRAIEADRAMVVPATSGVSAIVQPDGTVSQHTEIFEPGYLVEELPLRDSLTFAMLYGWWIQLVLTVFGVAGAGYAWWTKRQPKNRRGDAKSAKATSATKL
;
A
#
# COMPACT_ATOMS: atom_id res chain seq x y z
N MET A 1 2.83 -35.92 7.76
CA MET A 1 3.26 -35.14 8.94
C MET A 1 4.11 -33.92 8.58
N LEU A 2 5.23 -34.04 7.86
CA LEU A 2 6.13 -32.89 7.60
C LEU A 2 5.49 -31.78 6.76
N LEU A 3 4.73 -32.11 5.69
CA LEU A 3 4.00 -31.13 4.89
C LEU A 3 2.94 -30.41 5.73
N PHE A 4 2.22 -31.12 6.58
CA PHE A 4 1.22 -30.55 7.48
C PHE A 4 1.84 -29.49 8.41
N LEU A 5 2.99 -29.80 9.04
CA LEU A 5 3.69 -28.82 9.89
C LEU A 5 4.14 -27.57 9.12
N ARG A 6 4.55 -27.73 7.85
CA ARG A 6 4.90 -26.59 6.98
C ARG A 6 3.69 -25.75 6.61
N LEU A 7 2.54 -26.38 6.34
CA LEU A 7 1.28 -25.68 6.06
C LEU A 7 0.76 -24.94 7.31
N LEU A 8 0.87 -25.56 8.48
CA LEU A 8 0.53 -24.91 9.74
C LEU A 8 1.41 -23.67 9.97
N LEU A 9 2.74 -23.80 9.80
CA LEU A 9 3.67 -22.67 9.93
C LEU A 9 3.38 -21.59 8.89
N ALA A 10 3.02 -21.96 7.65
CA ALA A 10 2.63 -21.02 6.60
C ALA A 10 1.33 -20.27 6.95
N GLY A 11 0.32 -20.96 7.49
CA GLY A 11 -0.90 -20.31 7.99
C GLY A 11 -0.60 -19.32 9.12
N LEU A 12 0.16 -19.74 10.13
CA LEU A 12 0.57 -18.86 11.23
C LEU A 12 1.40 -17.66 10.73
N SER A 13 2.22 -17.86 9.71
CA SER A 13 2.96 -16.77 9.10
C SER A 13 2.05 -15.77 8.36
N GLY A 14 0.96 -16.24 7.75
CA GLY A 14 -0.08 -15.38 7.17
C GLY A 14 -0.82 -14.56 8.23
N VAL A 15 -1.13 -15.17 9.38
CA VAL A 15 -1.68 -14.46 10.56
C VAL A 15 -0.71 -13.35 11.01
N GLY A 16 0.59 -13.63 11.04
CA GLY A 16 1.61 -12.63 11.39
C GLY A 16 1.63 -11.43 10.43
N ILE A 17 1.39 -11.66 9.13
CA ILE A 17 1.24 -10.55 8.16
C ILE A 17 0.04 -9.68 8.53
N TYR A 18 -1.13 -10.26 8.84
CA TYR A 18 -2.32 -9.49 9.22
C TYR A 18 -2.06 -8.61 10.44
N TYR A 19 -1.53 -9.17 11.51
CA TYR A 19 -1.29 -8.42 12.74
C TYR A 19 -0.20 -7.35 12.63
N SER A 20 0.58 -7.34 11.54
CA SER A 20 1.52 -6.25 11.28
C SER A 20 0.87 -4.99 10.72
N TYR A 21 -0.35 -5.10 10.17
CA TYR A 21 -1.10 -3.96 9.65
C TYR A 21 -1.85 -3.24 10.75
N GLU A 22 -2.15 -1.97 10.50
CA GLU A 22 -3.09 -1.22 11.32
C GLU A 22 -4.52 -1.82 11.22
N PRO A 23 -5.29 -1.77 12.32
CA PRO A 23 -5.04 -1.04 13.57
C PRO A 23 -4.15 -1.76 14.59
N HIS A 24 -3.62 -2.93 14.29
CA HIS A 24 -2.81 -3.69 15.25
C HIS A 24 -1.37 -3.17 15.36
N GLY A 25 -0.75 -2.75 14.24
CA GLY A 25 0.57 -2.11 14.20
C GLY A 25 1.75 -2.97 14.70
N LEU A 26 1.57 -4.30 14.86
CA LEU A 26 2.59 -5.20 15.41
C LEU A 26 3.62 -5.54 14.31
N TRP A 27 4.35 -4.55 13.81
CA TRP A 27 5.25 -4.62 12.67
C TRP A 27 6.22 -5.82 12.69
N LEU A 28 6.70 -6.24 13.88
CA LEU A 28 7.56 -7.42 14.05
C LEU A 28 6.88 -8.71 13.59
N LEU A 29 5.56 -8.82 13.71
CA LEU A 29 4.83 -10.01 13.26
C LEU A 29 4.84 -10.14 11.74
N GLY A 30 4.94 -9.04 11.00
CA GLY A 30 5.18 -9.06 9.55
C GLY A 30 6.54 -9.66 9.20
N VAL A 31 7.60 -9.26 9.93
CA VAL A 31 8.95 -9.83 9.79
C VAL A 31 8.95 -11.32 10.14
N PHE A 32 8.31 -11.73 11.24
CA PHE A 32 8.18 -13.15 11.60
C PHE A 32 7.28 -13.93 10.63
N GLY A 33 6.29 -13.29 10.03
CA GLY A 33 5.50 -13.85 8.94
C GLY A 33 6.38 -14.27 7.76
N ILE A 34 7.27 -13.38 7.31
CA ILE A 34 8.25 -13.73 6.26
C ILE A 34 9.24 -14.79 6.73
N THR A 35 9.69 -14.74 8.00
CA THR A 35 10.53 -15.78 8.59
C THR A 35 9.85 -17.16 8.50
N GLY A 36 8.61 -17.27 8.94
CA GLY A 36 7.82 -18.51 8.91
C GLY A 36 7.58 -19.02 7.49
N LEU A 37 7.23 -18.14 6.56
CA LEU A 37 7.08 -18.49 5.14
C LEU A 37 8.38 -19.06 4.57
N PHE A 38 9.50 -18.36 4.72
CA PHE A 38 10.79 -18.81 4.16
C PHE A 38 11.26 -20.10 4.82
N LEU A 39 11.14 -20.26 6.15
CA LEU A 39 11.40 -21.51 6.86
C LEU A 39 10.57 -22.67 6.30
N SER A 40 9.31 -22.43 5.97
CA SER A 40 8.41 -23.46 5.41
C SER A 40 8.88 -23.96 4.03
N LEU A 41 9.57 -23.13 3.26
CA LEU A 41 10.12 -23.45 1.94
C LEU A 41 11.52 -24.09 2.02
N CYS A 42 12.24 -23.90 3.12
CA CYS A 42 13.60 -24.40 3.29
C CYS A 42 13.66 -25.93 3.48
N PRO A 43 14.78 -26.59 3.12
CA PRO A 43 15.03 -27.99 3.47
C PRO A 43 15.12 -28.19 4.99
N TRP A 44 14.29 -29.08 5.56
CA TRP A 44 14.38 -29.46 6.97
C TRP A 44 15.06 -30.82 7.11
N ARG A 45 16.18 -30.87 7.84
CA ARG A 45 16.96 -32.11 8.07
C ARG A 45 17.22 -32.89 6.76
N GLY A 46 17.50 -32.17 5.66
CA GLY A 46 17.75 -32.77 4.35
C GLY A 46 16.49 -33.10 3.52
N ASN A 47 15.28 -32.98 4.08
CA ASN A 47 14.05 -33.18 3.32
C ASN A 47 13.72 -31.95 2.47
N LEU A 48 13.88 -32.11 1.15
CA LEU A 48 13.56 -31.06 0.18
C LEU A 48 12.04 -30.89 0.03
N VAL A 49 11.64 -29.65 -0.21
CA VAL A 49 10.25 -29.30 -0.60
C VAL A 49 10.16 -29.38 -2.12
N SER A 50 9.10 -30.04 -2.64
CA SER A 50 8.80 -30.03 -4.07
C SER A 50 8.24 -28.68 -4.49
N ALA A 51 8.34 -28.31 -5.78
CA ALA A 51 7.75 -27.08 -6.29
C ALA A 51 6.23 -27.03 -6.07
N LYS A 52 5.52 -28.17 -6.23
CA LYS A 52 4.08 -28.26 -5.96
C LYS A 52 3.75 -28.01 -4.49
N SER A 53 4.52 -28.62 -3.58
CA SER A 53 4.35 -28.37 -2.14
C SER A 53 4.69 -26.94 -1.76
N GLY A 54 5.73 -26.34 -2.36
CA GLY A 54 6.09 -24.94 -2.17
C GLY A 54 4.97 -23.99 -2.62
N ALA A 55 4.38 -24.26 -3.80
CA ALA A 55 3.23 -23.51 -4.29
C ALA A 55 2.07 -23.52 -3.28
N LEU A 56 1.70 -24.71 -2.78
CA LEU A 56 0.64 -24.84 -1.78
C LEU A 56 0.98 -24.11 -0.46
N ILE A 57 2.22 -24.18 0.01
CA ILE A 57 2.68 -23.50 1.23
C ILE A 57 2.52 -21.99 1.09
N ALA A 58 3.02 -21.40 0.00
CA ALA A 58 2.93 -19.96 -0.22
C ALA A 58 1.47 -19.51 -0.48
N PHE A 59 0.68 -20.33 -1.17
CA PHE A 59 -0.75 -20.09 -1.35
C PHE A 59 -1.49 -20.03 -0.01
N VAL A 60 -1.27 -21.00 0.90
CA VAL A 60 -1.90 -21.02 2.24
C VAL A 60 -1.48 -19.80 3.05
N HIS A 61 -0.19 -19.43 3.04
CA HIS A 61 0.31 -18.23 3.69
C HIS A 61 -0.46 -16.97 3.22
N SER A 62 -0.53 -16.77 1.90
CA SER A 62 -1.17 -15.58 1.33
C SER A 62 -2.68 -15.60 1.50
N LEU A 63 -3.32 -16.78 1.35
CA LEU A 63 -4.77 -16.91 1.54
C LEU A 63 -5.19 -16.55 2.96
N VAL A 64 -4.47 -17.02 3.97
CA VAL A 64 -4.76 -16.67 5.36
C VAL A 64 -4.56 -15.15 5.57
N ALA A 65 -3.46 -14.58 5.08
CA ALA A 65 -3.21 -13.15 5.20
C ALA A 65 -4.33 -12.33 4.53
N PHE A 66 -4.74 -12.67 3.30
CA PHE A 66 -5.74 -11.87 2.57
C PHE A 66 -7.16 -12.07 3.12
N LEU A 67 -7.51 -13.27 3.57
CA LEU A 67 -8.79 -13.49 4.26
C LEU A 67 -8.89 -12.70 5.57
N MET A 68 -7.79 -12.39 6.24
CA MET A 68 -7.80 -11.57 7.45
C MET A 68 -7.68 -10.07 7.16
N LEU A 69 -6.99 -9.67 6.07
CA LEU A 69 -6.78 -8.25 5.74
C LEU A 69 -7.94 -7.60 4.99
N LEU A 70 -8.76 -8.37 4.26
CA LEU A 70 -9.74 -7.85 3.31
C LEU A 70 -11.23 -8.12 3.66
N PRO A 71 -11.65 -8.38 4.92
CA PRO A 71 -13.06 -8.57 5.26
C PRO A 71 -13.93 -7.37 4.90
N TRP A 72 -13.36 -6.16 4.91
CA TRP A 72 -14.03 -4.91 4.56
C TRP A 72 -14.61 -4.89 3.12
N ILE A 73 -14.04 -5.69 2.20
CA ILE A 73 -14.64 -5.88 0.86
C ILE A 73 -15.98 -6.60 0.97
N GLY A 74 -16.11 -7.49 1.95
CA GLY A 74 -17.39 -8.18 2.22
C GLY A 74 -18.49 -7.23 2.69
N GLU A 75 -18.16 -6.16 3.40
CA GLU A 75 -19.11 -5.12 3.79
C GLU A 75 -19.64 -4.36 2.57
N LEU A 76 -18.80 -4.13 1.56
CA LEU A 76 -19.18 -3.40 0.35
C LEU A 76 -19.99 -4.26 -0.63
N VAL A 77 -19.51 -5.48 -0.95
CA VAL A 77 -20.04 -6.28 -2.07
C VAL A 77 -20.41 -7.73 -1.68
N GLY A 78 -20.44 -8.03 -0.38
CA GLY A 78 -20.81 -9.34 0.14
C GLY A 78 -19.66 -10.36 0.17
N ALA A 79 -19.91 -11.49 0.83
CA ALA A 79 -18.89 -12.48 1.15
C ALA A 79 -18.27 -13.16 -0.08
N MET A 80 -19.05 -13.40 -1.14
CA MET A 80 -18.57 -14.14 -2.31
C MET A 80 -17.46 -13.39 -3.08
N PRO A 81 -17.63 -12.09 -3.46
CA PRO A 81 -16.55 -11.32 -4.09
C PRO A 81 -15.32 -11.17 -3.20
N TYR A 82 -15.48 -10.98 -1.89
CA TYR A 82 -14.38 -10.93 -0.93
C TYR A 82 -13.54 -12.21 -0.94
N ILE A 83 -14.18 -13.39 -0.83
CA ILE A 83 -13.49 -14.68 -0.84
C ILE A 83 -12.83 -14.91 -2.21
N ALA A 84 -13.55 -14.63 -3.31
CA ALA A 84 -13.04 -14.78 -4.66
C ALA A 84 -11.79 -13.92 -4.91
N LEU A 85 -11.80 -12.66 -4.47
CA LEU A 85 -10.66 -11.77 -4.56
C LEU A 85 -9.48 -12.28 -3.71
N SER A 86 -9.72 -12.70 -2.47
CA SER A 86 -8.67 -13.24 -1.58
C SER A 86 -8.01 -14.48 -2.18
N VAL A 87 -8.79 -15.39 -2.77
CA VAL A 87 -8.27 -16.56 -3.50
C VAL A 87 -7.48 -16.13 -4.74
N PHE A 88 -8.04 -15.23 -5.55
CA PHE A 88 -7.38 -14.72 -6.76
C PHE A 88 -6.02 -14.09 -6.46
N LEU A 89 -5.95 -13.19 -5.47
CA LEU A 89 -4.71 -12.56 -5.05
C LEU A 89 -3.69 -13.60 -4.53
N SER A 90 -4.16 -14.67 -3.91
CA SER A 90 -3.30 -15.75 -3.40
C SER A 90 -2.68 -16.60 -4.52
N LEU A 91 -3.24 -16.58 -5.74
CA LEU A 91 -2.65 -17.32 -6.88
C LEU A 91 -1.27 -16.77 -7.28
N TYR A 92 -1.00 -15.48 -7.07
CA TYR A 92 0.34 -14.91 -7.30
C TYR A 92 1.40 -15.57 -6.42
N ALA A 93 1.04 -15.96 -5.20
CA ALA A 93 1.96 -16.64 -4.29
C ALA A 93 2.35 -18.06 -4.76
N LEU A 94 1.63 -18.66 -5.71
CA LEU A 94 2.07 -19.91 -6.35
C LEU A 94 3.46 -19.74 -6.97
N LEU A 95 3.72 -18.59 -7.63
CA LEU A 95 5.05 -18.27 -8.19
C LEU A 95 6.09 -18.17 -7.08
N LEU A 96 5.73 -17.48 -5.99
CA LEU A 96 6.61 -17.32 -4.83
C LEU A 96 7.00 -18.68 -4.24
N GLY A 97 6.06 -19.61 -4.12
CA GLY A 97 6.32 -20.96 -3.62
C GLY A 97 7.09 -21.84 -4.60
N ILE A 98 6.72 -21.83 -5.90
CA ILE A 98 7.39 -22.63 -6.94
C ILE A 98 8.88 -22.29 -7.03
N PHE A 99 9.23 -21.00 -7.12
CA PHE A 99 10.61 -20.57 -7.24
C PHE A 99 11.31 -20.46 -5.88
N GLY A 100 10.57 -20.11 -4.82
CA GLY A 100 11.08 -19.97 -3.47
C GLY A 100 11.75 -21.23 -2.93
N VAL A 101 11.23 -22.45 -3.27
CA VAL A 101 11.89 -23.70 -2.88
C VAL A 101 13.26 -23.90 -3.53
N PHE A 102 13.48 -23.38 -4.73
CA PHE A 102 14.80 -23.42 -5.38
C PHE A 102 15.75 -22.37 -4.80
N ILE A 103 15.22 -21.15 -4.55
CA ILE A 103 15.95 -20.07 -3.87
C ILE A 103 16.41 -20.54 -2.48
N ALA A 104 15.53 -21.17 -1.70
CA ALA A 104 15.82 -21.66 -0.36
C ALA A 104 16.88 -22.78 -0.32
N ARG A 105 17.24 -23.38 -1.47
CA ARG A 105 18.34 -24.35 -1.61
C ARG A 105 19.69 -23.69 -1.89
N LEU A 106 19.71 -22.38 -2.20
CA LEU A 106 20.94 -21.63 -2.39
C LEU A 106 21.49 -21.17 -1.04
N ARG A 107 22.81 -21.12 -0.95
CA ARG A 107 23.51 -20.60 0.25
C ARG A 107 23.12 -19.16 0.56
N TRP A 108 22.99 -18.32 -0.46
CA TRP A 108 22.63 -16.90 -0.38
C TRP A 108 21.14 -16.66 -0.70
N GLY A 109 20.32 -17.72 -0.66
CA GLY A 109 18.91 -17.63 -1.01
C GLY A 109 18.12 -16.66 -0.12
N PHE A 110 18.54 -16.47 1.13
CA PHE A 110 17.94 -15.52 2.06
C PHE A 110 18.12 -14.05 1.63
N LEU A 111 19.09 -13.72 0.76
CA LEU A 111 19.26 -12.39 0.17
C LEU A 111 18.52 -12.23 -1.17
N ILE A 112 18.25 -13.33 -1.87
CA ILE A 112 17.53 -13.32 -3.15
C ILE A 112 16.02 -13.29 -2.92
N PHE A 113 15.54 -14.05 -1.93
CA PHE A 113 14.11 -14.22 -1.68
C PHE A 113 13.37 -12.89 -1.40
N PRO A 114 13.91 -11.92 -0.64
CA PRO A 114 13.26 -10.63 -0.42
C PRO A 114 12.94 -9.88 -1.71
N SER A 115 13.88 -9.80 -2.62
CA SER A 115 13.71 -9.15 -3.92
C SER A 115 12.76 -9.93 -4.84
N PHE A 116 12.74 -11.26 -4.75
CA PHE A 116 11.77 -12.08 -5.47
C PHE A 116 10.36 -11.94 -4.87
N TYR A 117 10.25 -11.79 -3.56
CA TYR A 117 8.99 -11.48 -2.89
C TYR A 117 8.42 -10.14 -3.41
N LEU A 118 9.25 -9.09 -3.46
CA LEU A 118 8.89 -7.80 -4.07
C LEU A 118 8.42 -7.97 -5.52
N ALA A 119 9.12 -8.78 -6.34
CA ALA A 119 8.73 -8.98 -7.74
C ALA A 119 7.32 -9.58 -7.88
N VAL A 120 6.97 -10.54 -7.02
CA VAL A 120 5.62 -11.13 -7.00
C VAL A 120 4.59 -10.12 -6.43
N GLU A 121 4.94 -9.35 -5.42
CA GLU A 121 4.11 -8.28 -4.86
C GLU A 121 3.80 -7.23 -5.94
N LEU A 122 4.80 -6.78 -6.70
CA LEU A 122 4.62 -5.81 -7.78
C LEU A 122 3.79 -6.35 -8.94
N LEU A 123 3.97 -7.62 -9.31
CA LEU A 123 3.15 -8.26 -10.33
C LEU A 123 1.66 -8.22 -9.94
N ARG A 124 1.35 -8.55 -8.69
CA ARG A 124 -0.01 -8.46 -8.13
C ARG A 124 -0.53 -7.02 -8.06
N SER A 125 0.37 -6.07 -7.77
CA SER A 125 0.03 -4.64 -7.65
C SER A 125 -0.07 -3.91 -9.01
N SER A 126 0.20 -4.62 -10.12
CA SER A 126 0.22 -4.01 -11.45
C SER A 126 -0.73 -4.67 -12.45
N ALA A 127 -1.05 -5.94 -12.29
CA ALA A 127 -1.81 -6.72 -13.28
C ALA A 127 -2.73 -7.75 -12.60
N PRO A 128 -3.90 -8.07 -13.22
CA PRO A 128 -4.54 -7.36 -14.33
C PRO A 128 -5.26 -6.08 -13.86
N PHE A 129 -5.84 -5.32 -14.77
CA PHE A 129 -6.70 -4.16 -14.50
C PHE A 129 -6.08 -3.08 -13.60
N GLY A 130 -4.76 -2.85 -13.68
CA GLY A 130 -4.03 -1.94 -12.80
C GLY A 130 -3.52 -2.60 -11.52
N GLY A 131 -3.91 -3.85 -11.23
CA GLY A 131 -3.48 -4.62 -10.06
C GLY A 131 -4.23 -4.25 -8.77
N PHE A 132 -3.75 -4.83 -7.66
CA PHE A 132 -4.26 -4.57 -6.32
C PHE A 132 -3.10 -4.28 -5.37
N SER A 133 -2.79 -2.98 -5.18
CA SER A 133 -1.63 -2.50 -4.42
C SER A 133 -1.91 -2.28 -2.92
N TRP A 134 -3.14 -2.54 -2.47
CA TRP A 134 -3.56 -2.37 -1.08
C TRP A 134 -2.79 -3.25 -0.10
N VAL A 135 -2.45 -4.48 -0.48
CA VAL A 135 -1.80 -5.44 0.43
C VAL A 135 -0.32 -5.59 0.07
N ARG A 136 0.54 -4.69 0.52
CA ARG A 136 2.00 -4.76 0.40
C ARG A 136 2.64 -4.89 1.78
N LEU A 137 3.68 -5.72 1.93
CA LEU A 137 4.34 -5.92 3.22
C LEU A 137 4.84 -4.60 3.84
N GLY A 138 5.24 -3.65 3.00
CA GLY A 138 5.71 -2.33 3.43
C GLY A 138 4.68 -1.56 4.26
N TRP A 139 3.39 -1.68 3.95
CA TRP A 139 2.33 -0.98 4.69
C TRP A 139 2.25 -1.41 6.16
N GLY A 140 2.47 -2.70 6.44
CA GLY A 140 2.51 -3.25 7.80
C GLY A 140 3.80 -2.92 8.56
N GLN A 141 4.65 -2.04 8.06
CA GLN A 141 5.90 -1.61 8.70
C GLN A 141 5.87 -0.15 9.15
N VAL A 142 4.74 0.55 8.98
CA VAL A 142 4.64 2.00 9.23
C VAL A 142 4.98 2.38 10.68
N ASP A 143 4.62 1.53 11.66
CA ASP A 143 4.95 1.73 13.06
C ASP A 143 6.32 1.15 13.46
N GLY A 144 6.98 0.53 12.50
CA GLY A 144 8.30 -0.06 12.73
C GLY A 144 9.43 0.87 12.32
N PRO A 145 10.63 0.62 12.88
CA PRO A 145 11.80 1.44 12.57
C PRO A 145 12.28 1.32 11.12
N LEU A 146 11.71 0.42 10.29
CA LEU A 146 12.04 0.28 8.87
C LEU A 146 11.27 1.27 7.98
N ALA A 147 10.25 1.96 8.50
CA ALA A 147 9.38 2.85 7.74
C ALA A 147 10.16 3.98 7.03
N PHE A 148 11.19 4.52 7.67
CA PHE A 148 11.99 5.63 7.13
C PHE A 148 12.77 5.29 5.86
N LEU A 149 12.97 4.00 5.55
CA LEU A 149 13.49 3.58 4.25
C LEU A 149 12.57 3.97 3.08
N ALA A 150 11.31 4.32 3.37
CA ALA A 150 10.41 4.86 2.37
C ALA A 150 10.96 6.14 1.73
N ALA A 151 11.62 7.02 2.49
CA ALA A 151 12.26 8.23 1.97
C ALA A 151 13.42 7.94 0.98
N TRP A 152 14.00 6.75 1.03
CA TRP A 152 15.09 6.37 0.12
C TRP A 152 14.65 5.55 -1.10
N GLY A 153 13.63 4.71 -0.98
CA GLY A 153 13.24 3.82 -2.08
C GLY A 153 11.77 3.43 -2.09
N GLY A 154 10.93 4.21 -1.41
CA GLY A 154 9.50 3.98 -1.33
C GLY A 154 9.12 2.71 -0.56
N PRO A 155 7.84 2.36 -0.56
CA PRO A 155 7.32 1.15 0.09
C PRO A 155 7.97 -0.14 -0.40
N ALA A 156 8.50 -0.15 -1.64
CA ALA A 156 9.22 -1.29 -2.20
C ALA A 156 10.51 -1.61 -1.42
N LEU A 157 11.28 -0.58 -1.05
CA LEU A 157 12.50 -0.77 -0.26
C LEU A 157 12.16 -1.23 1.16
N VAL A 158 11.09 -0.72 1.75
CA VAL A 158 10.58 -1.16 3.07
C VAL A 158 10.19 -2.63 3.03
N THR A 159 9.45 -3.08 1.98
CA THR A 159 9.11 -4.49 1.75
C THR A 159 10.37 -5.36 1.71
N VAL A 160 11.38 -4.98 0.91
CA VAL A 160 12.63 -5.76 0.79
C VAL A 160 13.40 -5.77 2.10
N ALA A 161 13.46 -4.66 2.82
CA ALA A 161 14.12 -4.56 4.11
C ALA A 161 13.49 -5.50 5.15
N ALA A 162 12.16 -5.42 5.34
CA ALA A 162 11.44 -6.29 6.26
C ALA A 162 11.59 -7.78 5.90
N ALA A 163 11.49 -8.09 4.60
CA ALA A 163 11.69 -9.45 4.10
C ALA A 163 13.14 -9.93 4.29
N THR A 164 14.13 -9.04 4.15
CA THR A 164 15.55 -9.37 4.38
C THR A 164 15.80 -9.70 5.85
N VAL A 165 15.25 -8.90 6.76
CA VAL A 165 15.33 -9.20 8.21
C VAL A 165 14.71 -10.57 8.49
N GLY A 166 13.49 -10.83 7.98
CA GLY A 166 12.80 -12.10 8.18
C GLY A 166 13.55 -13.32 7.65
N THR A 167 14.06 -13.23 6.41
CA THR A 167 14.82 -14.33 5.80
C THR A 167 16.19 -14.53 6.43
N ALA A 168 16.84 -13.46 6.91
CA ALA A 168 18.08 -13.53 7.66
C ALA A 168 17.90 -14.22 9.02
N ILE A 169 16.81 -13.91 9.75
CA ILE A 169 16.44 -14.64 10.97
C ILE A 169 16.25 -16.13 10.66
N ALA A 170 15.52 -16.46 9.58
CA ALA A 170 15.34 -17.85 9.15
C ALA A 170 16.68 -18.54 8.87
N ALA A 171 17.62 -17.85 8.21
CA ALA A 171 18.95 -18.39 7.90
C ALA A 171 19.80 -18.67 9.17
N VAL A 172 19.62 -17.86 10.22
CA VAL A 172 20.25 -18.12 11.53
C VAL A 172 19.64 -19.36 12.21
N LEU A 173 18.31 -19.53 12.11
CA LEU A 173 17.58 -20.63 12.77
C LEU A 173 17.81 -22.00 12.08
N ILE A 174 18.02 -22.02 10.76
CA ILE A 174 18.23 -23.26 10.02
C ILE A 174 19.66 -23.78 10.24
N ASP A 175 19.79 -25.01 10.75
CA ASP A 175 21.04 -25.76 10.67
C ASP A 175 21.21 -26.32 9.24
N VAL A 176 22.01 -25.60 8.44
CA VAL A 176 22.29 -25.93 7.02
C VAL A 176 23.13 -27.23 6.88
N ARG A 177 23.05 -28.16 7.83
CA ARG A 177 23.83 -29.42 7.83
C ARG A 177 23.50 -30.40 6.69
N GLY A 178 22.47 -30.13 5.90
CA GLY A 178 21.89 -31.16 5.04
C GLY A 178 22.19 -31.09 3.54
N GLY A 179 23.06 -30.22 3.01
CA GLY A 179 23.16 -30.24 1.56
C GLY A 179 24.07 -29.27 0.83
N ILE A 180 24.89 -28.51 1.48
CA ILE A 180 25.81 -27.57 0.83
C ILE A 180 27.26 -27.96 1.11
N ASP A 181 28.07 -27.90 0.06
CA ASP A 181 29.48 -28.24 -0.01
C ASP A 181 30.26 -27.82 1.26
N LYS A 182 30.96 -28.80 1.87
CA LYS A 182 31.58 -28.69 3.18
C LYS A 182 32.82 -27.77 3.23
N GLN A 183 33.20 -27.11 2.13
CA GLN A 183 34.56 -26.55 2.00
C GLN A 183 34.74 -25.04 2.08
N ALA A 184 33.70 -24.20 2.19
CA ALA A 184 33.94 -22.78 1.92
C ALA A 184 33.69 -21.76 3.03
N PHE A 185 33.07 -22.07 4.16
CA PHE A 185 32.98 -21.10 5.27
C PHE A 185 32.62 -21.79 6.59
N SER A 186 33.31 -21.43 7.67
CA SER A 186 32.95 -21.89 9.02
C SER A 186 31.48 -21.56 9.31
N ARG A 187 30.76 -22.44 10.02
CA ARG A 187 29.34 -22.28 10.39
C ARG A 187 29.07 -20.93 11.05
N TRP A 188 30.01 -20.42 11.81
CA TRP A 188 29.96 -19.10 12.45
C TRP A 188 29.98 -17.95 11.44
N GLY A 189 30.71 -18.07 10.31
CA GLY A 189 30.79 -17.03 9.29
C GLY A 189 29.43 -16.77 8.60
N MET A 190 28.64 -17.83 8.28
CA MET A 190 27.33 -17.64 7.65
C MET A 190 26.29 -17.05 8.61
N ARG A 191 26.28 -17.50 9.86
CA ARG A 191 25.41 -16.91 10.90
C ARG A 191 25.76 -15.46 11.15
N GLY A 192 27.06 -15.14 11.23
CA GLY A 192 27.51 -13.77 11.37
C GLY A 192 27.03 -12.87 10.22
N VAL A 193 27.17 -13.34 8.96
CA VAL A 193 26.64 -12.60 7.80
C VAL A 193 25.12 -12.44 7.87
N ALA A 194 24.37 -13.48 8.22
CA ALA A 194 22.91 -13.37 8.36
C ALA A 194 22.50 -12.37 9.46
N ILE A 195 23.21 -12.37 10.60
CA ILE A 195 22.98 -11.39 11.67
C ILE A 195 23.25 -9.97 11.17
N VAL A 196 24.38 -9.75 10.46
CA VAL A 196 24.69 -8.44 9.88
C VAL A 196 23.60 -8.03 8.87
N CYS A 197 23.16 -8.94 8.00
CA CYS A 197 22.09 -8.66 7.04
C CYS A 197 20.73 -8.38 7.72
N ALA A 198 20.48 -8.92 8.91
CA ALA A 198 19.30 -8.60 9.70
C ALA A 198 19.41 -7.20 10.35
N LEU A 199 20.59 -6.73 10.68
CA LEU A 199 20.81 -5.45 11.37
C LEU A 199 20.98 -4.26 10.41
N VAL A 200 21.59 -4.50 9.24
CA VAL A 200 21.85 -3.44 8.24
C VAL A 200 20.60 -2.64 7.85
N PRO A 201 19.42 -3.23 7.58
CA PRO A 201 18.23 -2.45 7.26
C PRO A 201 17.85 -1.45 8.36
N PHE A 202 17.99 -1.79 9.63
CA PHE A 202 17.73 -0.88 10.74
C PHE A 202 18.73 0.29 10.80
N GLY A 203 20.03 0.01 10.57
CA GLY A 203 21.05 1.05 10.48
C GLY A 203 20.80 2.02 9.32
N LEU A 204 20.44 1.48 8.14
CA LEU A 204 20.11 2.30 6.98
C LEU A 204 18.83 3.12 7.22
N SER A 205 17.82 2.54 7.86
CA SER A 205 16.58 3.25 8.19
C SER A 205 16.82 4.38 9.20
N PHE A 206 17.65 4.14 10.19
CA PHE A 206 18.07 5.20 11.12
C PHE A 206 18.77 6.36 10.39
N LEU A 207 19.63 6.06 9.43
CA LEU A 207 20.27 7.10 8.61
C LEU A 207 19.24 7.83 7.73
N ALA A 208 18.27 7.12 7.16
CA ALA A 208 17.17 7.74 6.39
C ALA A 208 16.31 8.67 7.26
N GLN A 209 16.02 8.27 8.50
CA GLN A 209 15.28 9.06 9.47
C GLN A 209 15.92 10.43 9.74
N LEU A 210 17.26 10.48 9.76
CA LEU A 210 17.99 11.74 9.99
C LEU A 210 17.76 12.78 8.87
N GLY A 211 17.27 12.38 7.71
CA GLY A 211 16.96 13.26 6.57
C GLY A 211 15.48 13.58 6.41
N VAL A 212 14.62 13.04 7.26
CA VAL A 212 13.16 13.25 7.20
C VAL A 212 12.73 14.27 8.25
N ASN A 213 11.75 15.08 7.93
CA ASN A 213 11.17 16.10 8.81
C ASN A 213 12.20 17.10 9.36
N GLN A 214 13.16 17.51 8.52
CA GLN A 214 14.16 18.51 8.92
C GLN A 214 13.58 19.92 8.78
N PRO A 215 13.74 20.81 9.81
CA PRO A 215 13.24 22.18 9.76
C PRO A 215 13.77 22.98 8.56
N GLU A 216 15.01 22.71 8.13
CA GLU A 216 15.65 23.35 6.97
C GLU A 216 14.99 23.06 5.63
N HIS A 217 14.16 22.00 5.54
CA HIS A 217 13.36 21.70 4.35
C HIS A 217 12.06 22.52 4.28
N THR A 218 11.70 23.23 5.34
CA THR A 218 10.48 24.03 5.39
C THR A 218 10.75 25.39 4.75
N THR A 219 10.00 25.70 3.69
CA THR A 219 10.11 26.97 2.95
C THR A 219 9.16 28.03 3.52
N ASP A 220 7.98 27.59 3.96
CA ASP A 220 6.91 28.40 4.55
C ASP A 220 5.96 27.47 5.33
N THR A 221 4.89 28.02 5.90
CA THR A 221 3.84 27.25 6.58
C THR A 221 2.46 27.63 6.05
N ILE A 222 1.49 26.71 6.20
CA ILE A 222 0.09 26.92 5.86
C ILE A 222 -0.81 26.32 6.94
N LYS A 223 -1.83 27.05 7.35
CA LYS A 223 -2.82 26.55 8.31
C LYS A 223 -3.99 25.91 7.58
N VAL A 224 -4.13 24.60 7.73
CA VAL A 224 -5.07 23.77 6.98
C VAL A 224 -6.17 23.24 7.89
N ALA A 225 -7.43 23.29 7.44
CA ALA A 225 -8.52 22.57 8.08
C ALA A 225 -8.93 21.33 7.27
N ALA A 226 -9.12 20.21 7.95
CA ALA A 226 -9.74 18.99 7.41
C ALA A 226 -11.13 18.79 8.00
N ILE A 227 -12.14 18.64 7.16
CA ILE A 227 -13.55 18.51 7.59
C ILE A 227 -14.01 17.05 7.47
N GLN A 228 -14.68 16.56 8.52
CA GLN A 228 -15.41 15.30 8.54
C GLN A 228 -16.89 15.59 8.81
N GLY A 229 -17.72 15.58 7.77
CA GLY A 229 -19.16 15.86 7.89
C GLY A 229 -19.98 14.68 8.38
N ASN A 230 -19.43 13.48 8.25
CA ASN A 230 -20.12 12.22 8.48
C ASN A 230 -21.25 11.93 7.48
N VAL A 231 -21.78 10.71 7.50
CA VAL A 231 -22.93 10.29 6.71
C VAL A 231 -24.17 10.19 7.59
N PRO A 232 -25.36 10.53 7.07
CA PRO A 232 -26.60 10.31 7.81
C PRO A 232 -26.83 8.81 8.03
N ARG A 233 -27.65 8.48 9.03
CA ARG A 233 -27.95 7.08 9.40
C ARG A 233 -28.32 6.23 8.19
N LEU A 234 -27.81 5.00 8.12
CA LEU A 234 -28.23 3.97 7.18
C LEU A 234 -29.76 3.84 7.15
N GLY A 235 -30.39 3.95 5.97
CA GLY A 235 -31.84 3.76 5.80
C GLY A 235 -32.64 4.96 5.27
N LEU A 236 -31.99 6.11 4.99
CA LEU A 236 -32.64 7.20 4.26
C LEU A 236 -32.75 6.85 2.76
N GLU A 237 -33.78 7.39 2.08
CA GLU A 237 -33.85 7.32 0.63
C GLU A 237 -32.58 7.90 0.00
N PHE A 238 -32.07 7.23 -1.03
CA PHE A 238 -30.78 7.53 -1.67
C PHE A 238 -30.59 9.03 -1.99
N ASN A 239 -31.59 9.71 -2.55
CA ASN A 239 -31.52 11.14 -2.89
C ASN A 239 -31.49 12.07 -1.67
N ALA A 240 -32.22 11.71 -0.58
CA ALA A 240 -32.18 12.45 0.66
C ALA A 240 -30.82 12.29 1.38
N GLN A 241 -30.22 11.11 1.29
CA GLN A 241 -28.91 10.82 1.86
C GLN A 241 -27.78 11.64 1.20
N ARG A 242 -27.78 11.77 -0.13
CA ARG A 242 -26.78 12.55 -0.90
C ARG A 242 -26.72 14.00 -0.45
N ARG A 243 -27.87 14.68 -0.33
CA ARG A 243 -27.92 16.07 0.12
C ARG A 243 -27.53 16.22 1.59
N ALA A 244 -27.90 15.27 2.43
CA ALA A 244 -27.57 15.33 3.84
C ALA A 244 -26.05 15.17 4.10
N VAL A 245 -25.30 14.46 3.24
CA VAL A 245 -23.83 14.43 3.31
C VAL A 245 -23.27 15.83 3.06
N LEU A 246 -23.72 16.52 2.01
CA LEU A 246 -23.28 17.89 1.72
C LEU A 246 -23.65 18.85 2.85
N ASP A 247 -24.90 18.81 3.33
CA ASP A 247 -25.37 19.65 4.44
C ASP A 247 -24.52 19.46 5.70
N ASN A 248 -24.14 18.22 6.02
CA ASN A 248 -23.27 17.92 7.16
C ASN A 248 -21.89 18.58 7.03
N HIS A 249 -21.26 18.50 5.83
CA HIS A 249 -19.95 19.12 5.60
C HIS A 249 -20.05 20.65 5.69
N VAL A 250 -21.13 21.27 5.18
CA VAL A 250 -21.39 22.71 5.33
C VAL A 250 -21.54 23.06 6.80
N ASN A 251 -22.32 22.29 7.57
CA ASN A 251 -22.53 22.56 9.00
C ASN A 251 -21.23 22.52 9.80
N VAL A 252 -20.40 21.48 9.60
CA VAL A 252 -19.09 21.38 10.29
C VAL A 252 -18.15 22.52 9.86
N THR A 253 -18.22 22.96 8.59
CA THR A 253 -17.44 24.13 8.14
C THR A 253 -17.93 25.42 8.80
N GLN A 254 -19.23 25.57 9.04
CA GLN A 254 -19.77 26.70 9.81
C GLN A 254 -19.35 26.64 11.28
N GLU A 255 -19.31 25.45 11.90
CA GLU A 255 -18.79 25.27 13.27
C GLU A 255 -17.31 25.68 13.36
N LEU A 256 -16.50 25.34 12.34
CA LEU A 256 -15.12 25.83 12.24
C LEU A 256 -15.06 27.35 12.19
N ALA A 257 -15.87 28.01 11.33
CA ALA A 257 -15.93 29.46 11.21
C ALA A 257 -16.36 30.11 12.54
N ASP A 258 -17.37 29.56 13.21
CA ASP A 258 -17.89 30.06 14.48
C ASP A 258 -16.89 29.90 15.64
N SER A 259 -15.92 28.97 15.52
CA SER A 259 -14.85 28.80 16.51
C SER A 259 -13.88 29.98 16.56
N GLY A 260 -13.81 30.76 15.48
CA GLY A 260 -12.86 31.86 15.33
C GLY A 260 -11.42 31.42 15.02
N GLU A 261 -11.23 30.15 14.64
CA GLU A 261 -9.94 29.63 14.15
C GLU A 261 -9.69 30.16 12.74
N ASP A 262 -8.63 30.95 12.56
CA ASP A 262 -8.17 31.37 11.23
C ASP A 262 -7.51 30.18 10.51
N VAL A 263 -7.84 29.97 9.24
CA VAL A 263 -7.24 28.95 8.37
C VAL A 263 -6.96 29.56 7.00
N ASP A 264 -6.01 28.99 6.26
CA ASP A 264 -5.66 29.45 4.90
C ASP A 264 -6.42 28.66 3.82
N ILE A 265 -6.63 27.37 4.04
CA ILE A 265 -7.38 26.49 3.14
C ILE A 265 -8.20 25.45 3.92
N VAL A 266 -9.28 24.98 3.30
CA VAL A 266 -10.14 23.92 3.85
C VAL A 266 -10.20 22.75 2.89
N LEU A 267 -10.04 21.53 3.42
CA LEU A 267 -10.06 20.29 2.66
C LEU A 267 -11.27 19.43 3.09
N TRP A 268 -12.16 19.17 2.15
CA TRP A 268 -13.28 18.24 2.31
C TRP A 268 -12.93 16.87 1.72
N PRO A 269 -13.57 15.78 2.19
CA PRO A 269 -13.31 14.44 1.72
C PRO A 269 -13.88 14.16 0.32
N GLU A 270 -13.53 12.97 -0.21
CA GLU A 270 -14.13 12.40 -1.40
C GLU A 270 -15.66 12.28 -1.23
N ASN A 271 -16.42 12.62 -2.26
CA ASN A 271 -17.89 12.55 -2.29
C ASN A 271 -18.57 13.34 -1.14
N SER A 272 -17.94 14.40 -0.65
CA SER A 272 -18.57 15.34 0.27
C SER A 272 -19.79 16.04 -0.37
N SER A 273 -19.80 16.09 -1.71
CA SER A 273 -20.98 16.41 -2.51
C SER A 273 -21.22 15.33 -3.56
N ASP A 274 -22.12 14.39 -3.31
CA ASP A 274 -22.56 13.38 -4.28
C ASP A 274 -23.48 13.95 -5.38
N VAL A 275 -23.78 15.25 -5.31
CA VAL A 275 -24.57 15.99 -6.28
C VAL A 275 -23.65 16.91 -7.05
N ASN A 276 -23.68 16.84 -8.39
CA ASN A 276 -22.86 17.69 -9.25
C ASN A 276 -23.20 19.18 -9.08
N PRO A 277 -22.35 20.02 -8.47
CA PRO A 277 -22.64 21.42 -8.16
C PRO A 277 -22.67 22.32 -9.41
N PHE A 278 -22.21 21.82 -10.56
CA PHE A 278 -22.31 22.53 -11.83
C PHE A 278 -23.64 22.32 -12.53
N ARG A 279 -24.44 21.34 -12.08
CA ARG A 279 -25.78 21.02 -12.60
C ARG A 279 -26.88 21.27 -11.57
N ASP A 280 -26.56 21.27 -10.28
CA ASP A 280 -27.49 21.51 -9.17
C ASP A 280 -27.17 22.86 -8.49
N ARG A 281 -28.05 23.85 -8.69
CA ARG A 281 -27.89 25.20 -8.14
C ARG A 281 -27.92 25.23 -6.61
N GLN A 282 -28.69 24.31 -5.99
CA GLN A 282 -28.77 24.25 -4.52
C GLN A 282 -27.47 23.72 -3.94
N ALA A 283 -26.90 22.64 -4.52
CA ALA A 283 -25.59 22.14 -4.09
C ALA A 283 -24.50 23.22 -4.25
N ARG A 284 -24.49 23.93 -5.37
CA ARG A 284 -23.57 25.08 -5.58
C ARG A 284 -23.74 26.15 -4.52
N SER A 285 -25.00 26.53 -4.20
CA SER A 285 -25.29 27.55 -3.18
C SER A 285 -24.83 27.12 -1.79
N LEU A 286 -24.99 25.85 -1.41
CA LEU A 286 -24.54 25.32 -0.13
C LEU A 286 -23.01 25.34 0.01
N ILE A 287 -22.28 24.98 -1.05
CA ILE A 287 -20.83 25.08 -1.06
C ILE A 287 -20.39 26.55 -0.94
N ASN A 288 -21.04 27.48 -1.64
CA ASN A 288 -20.73 28.90 -1.52
C ASN A 288 -20.97 29.43 -0.09
N VAL A 289 -22.03 28.96 0.58
CA VAL A 289 -22.28 29.30 2.01
C VAL A 289 -21.12 28.84 2.90
N ALA A 290 -20.55 27.65 2.64
CA ALA A 290 -19.39 27.19 3.39
C ALA A 290 -18.14 28.04 3.09
N VAL A 291 -17.89 28.38 1.81
CA VAL A 291 -16.78 29.27 1.40
C VAL A 291 -16.92 30.64 2.06
N ASP A 292 -18.14 31.24 2.04
CA ASP A 292 -18.40 32.52 2.70
C ASP A 292 -18.15 32.48 4.20
N ALA A 293 -18.49 31.37 4.85
CA ALA A 293 -18.35 31.24 6.30
C ALA A 293 -16.88 31.26 6.74
N VAL A 294 -15.99 30.58 6.01
CA VAL A 294 -14.55 30.53 6.35
C VAL A 294 -13.73 31.60 5.65
N GLY A 295 -14.21 32.16 4.54
CA GLY A 295 -13.54 33.21 3.76
C GLY A 295 -12.27 32.78 3.02
N VAL A 296 -12.06 31.46 2.83
CA VAL A 296 -10.89 30.84 2.17
C VAL A 296 -11.34 29.77 1.17
N PRO A 297 -10.48 29.37 0.20
CA PRO A 297 -10.84 28.33 -0.76
C PRO A 297 -11.06 26.96 -0.09
N ILE A 298 -12.03 26.21 -0.62
CA ILE A 298 -12.38 24.86 -0.17
C ILE A 298 -12.15 23.87 -1.30
N LEU A 299 -11.38 22.78 -1.04
CA LEU A 299 -11.30 21.61 -1.91
C LEU A 299 -12.47 20.68 -1.62
N VAL A 300 -13.34 20.44 -2.57
CA VAL A 300 -14.58 19.67 -2.42
C VAL A 300 -14.55 18.40 -3.28
N GLY A 301 -14.78 17.24 -2.67
CA GLY A 301 -14.97 15.99 -3.40
C GLY A 301 -16.37 15.92 -4.00
N THR A 302 -16.48 15.79 -5.32
CA THR A 302 -17.75 15.80 -6.02
C THR A 302 -17.74 14.94 -7.28
N LEU A 303 -18.93 14.73 -7.84
CA LEU A 303 -19.10 14.09 -9.15
C LEU A 303 -19.23 15.15 -10.22
N THR A 304 -18.47 15.02 -11.29
CA THR A 304 -18.57 15.89 -12.47
C THR A 304 -18.83 15.06 -13.73
N VAL A 305 -19.23 15.72 -14.81
CA VAL A 305 -19.48 15.08 -16.11
C VAL A 305 -18.86 15.95 -17.18
N ASP A 306 -17.96 15.38 -17.97
CA ASP A 306 -17.35 15.99 -19.13
C ASP A 306 -17.74 15.26 -20.45
N GLU A 307 -17.05 15.55 -21.54
CA GLU A 307 -17.29 14.93 -22.85
C GLU A 307 -16.94 13.43 -22.86
N VAL A 308 -16.09 12.95 -21.93
CA VAL A 308 -15.66 11.56 -21.82
C VAL A 308 -16.62 10.73 -20.98
N GLY A 309 -17.24 11.35 -19.97
CA GLY A 309 -18.22 10.69 -19.08
C GLY A 309 -18.21 11.23 -17.66
N GLU A 310 -18.66 10.41 -16.74
CA GLU A 310 -18.66 10.75 -15.29
C GLU A 310 -17.27 10.64 -14.69
N ARG A 311 -16.94 11.61 -13.82
CA ARG A 311 -15.65 11.72 -13.12
C ARG A 311 -15.87 11.80 -11.62
N ASN A 312 -15.04 11.13 -10.87
CA ASN A 312 -14.83 11.39 -9.45
C ASN A 312 -13.78 12.52 -9.35
N THR A 313 -14.16 13.66 -8.78
CA THR A 313 -13.41 14.92 -8.90
C THR A 313 -13.21 15.57 -7.55
N MET A 314 -11.99 16.00 -7.27
CA MET A 314 -11.68 16.98 -6.25
C MET A 314 -11.60 18.36 -6.91
N GLN A 315 -12.50 19.28 -6.53
CA GLN A 315 -12.66 20.59 -7.14
C GLN A 315 -12.43 21.71 -6.13
N VAL A 316 -11.57 22.66 -6.45
CA VAL A 316 -11.39 23.88 -5.64
C VAL A 316 -12.54 24.84 -5.92
N PHE A 317 -13.14 25.35 -4.87
CA PHE A 317 -14.12 26.45 -4.89
C PHE A 317 -13.46 27.68 -4.26
N GLU A 318 -13.27 28.70 -5.11
CA GLU A 318 -12.60 29.94 -4.74
C GLU A 318 -13.57 30.92 -4.05
N THR A 319 -12.99 31.92 -3.38
CA THR A 319 -13.76 32.95 -2.64
C THR A 319 -14.52 33.92 -3.55
N ASP A 320 -14.21 33.97 -4.83
CA ASP A 320 -14.93 34.73 -5.85
C ASP A 320 -16.09 33.94 -6.49
N TYR A 321 -16.35 32.73 -5.99
CA TYR A 321 -17.33 31.76 -6.47
C TYR A 321 -17.05 31.16 -7.85
N GLU A 322 -15.91 31.45 -8.46
CA GLU A 322 -15.49 30.75 -9.67
C GLU A 322 -14.88 29.39 -9.32
N PRO A 323 -14.98 28.40 -10.21
CA PRO A 323 -14.30 27.12 -10.01
C PRO A 323 -12.78 27.30 -10.23
N GLY A 324 -11.99 26.93 -9.21
CA GLY A 324 -10.55 26.87 -9.31
C GLY A 324 -10.05 25.59 -9.96
N ASP A 325 -8.85 25.18 -9.63
CA ASP A 325 -8.23 23.95 -10.12
C ASP A 325 -9.00 22.70 -9.68
N TYR A 326 -8.77 21.60 -10.41
CA TYR A 326 -9.40 20.31 -10.10
C TYR A 326 -8.47 19.13 -10.35
N HIS A 327 -8.76 18.03 -9.67
CA HIS A 327 -8.15 16.72 -9.90
C HIS A 327 -9.25 15.69 -10.18
N HIS A 328 -9.22 15.04 -11.34
CA HIS A 328 -10.01 13.84 -11.60
C HIS A 328 -9.25 12.60 -11.15
N LYS A 329 -9.89 11.74 -10.37
CA LYS A 329 -9.31 10.49 -9.89
C LYS A 329 -8.78 9.63 -11.05
N LYS A 330 -7.51 9.25 -10.98
CA LYS A 330 -6.81 8.49 -12.03
C LYS A 330 -6.90 6.99 -11.84
N TYR A 331 -6.69 6.54 -10.60
CA TYR A 331 -6.68 5.11 -10.24
C TYR A 331 -8.03 4.73 -9.67
N LEU A 332 -8.95 4.40 -10.56
CA LEU A 332 -10.30 3.98 -10.18
C LEU A 332 -10.27 2.61 -9.53
N GLN A 333 -11.12 2.41 -8.53
CA GLN A 333 -11.27 1.12 -7.86
C GLN A 333 -11.99 0.12 -8.77
N PRO A 334 -11.31 -0.96 -9.23
CA PRO A 334 -11.98 -2.01 -10.01
C PRO A 334 -13.12 -2.65 -9.21
N PHE A 335 -14.23 -2.96 -9.88
CA PHE A 335 -15.45 -3.55 -9.33
C PHE A 335 -16.27 -2.63 -8.40
N GLY A 336 -15.80 -1.40 -8.15
CA GLY A 336 -16.54 -0.37 -7.44
C GLY A 336 -16.83 0.82 -8.35
N GLU A 337 -15.80 1.56 -8.75
CA GLU A 337 -15.91 2.76 -9.58
C GLU A 337 -15.89 2.45 -11.09
N THR A 338 -15.32 1.32 -11.47
CA THR A 338 -15.32 0.82 -12.86
C THR A 338 -15.43 -0.69 -12.87
N MET A 339 -16.14 -1.24 -13.87
CA MET A 339 -16.34 -2.68 -14.00
C MET A 339 -15.52 -3.24 -15.17
N PRO A 340 -14.36 -3.86 -14.90
CA PRO A 340 -13.63 -4.60 -15.92
C PRO A 340 -14.46 -5.75 -16.47
N LEU A 341 -14.41 -5.98 -17.79
CA LEU A 341 -15.14 -7.06 -18.46
C LEU A 341 -16.65 -7.06 -18.17
N ARG A 342 -17.27 -5.86 -18.06
CA ARG A 342 -18.70 -5.69 -17.74
C ARG A 342 -19.59 -6.60 -18.56
N ASP A 343 -19.41 -6.64 -19.89
CA ASP A 343 -20.24 -7.43 -20.82
C ASP A 343 -20.20 -8.95 -20.53
N LEU A 344 -19.12 -9.44 -19.95
CA LEU A 344 -19.00 -10.84 -19.55
C LEU A 344 -19.59 -11.08 -18.15
N LEU A 345 -19.26 -10.20 -17.21
CA LEU A 345 -19.60 -10.39 -15.80
C LEU A 345 -21.07 -10.12 -15.48
N ILE A 346 -21.79 -9.32 -16.29
CA ILE A 346 -23.22 -9.07 -16.13
C ILE A 346 -24.07 -10.36 -16.24
N HIS A 347 -23.54 -11.37 -16.94
CA HIS A 347 -24.20 -12.69 -17.04
C HIS A 347 -23.90 -13.62 -15.86
N VAL A 348 -23.02 -13.20 -14.94
CA VAL A 348 -22.53 -14.01 -13.81
C VAL A 348 -23.03 -13.49 -12.47
N SER A 349 -23.24 -12.17 -12.34
CA SER A 349 -23.57 -11.55 -11.06
C SER A 349 -24.31 -10.23 -11.22
N ASP A 350 -25.39 -10.06 -10.47
CA ASP A 350 -26.19 -8.82 -10.39
C ASP A 350 -25.40 -7.66 -9.75
N TYR A 351 -24.32 -7.95 -9.01
CA TYR A 351 -23.43 -6.92 -8.45
C TYR A 351 -22.75 -6.05 -9.51
N VAL A 352 -22.69 -6.51 -10.75
CA VAL A 352 -22.11 -5.75 -11.88
C VAL A 352 -22.90 -4.48 -12.17
N GLU A 353 -24.22 -4.48 -11.92
CA GLU A 353 -25.09 -3.33 -12.10
C GLU A 353 -24.84 -2.22 -11.07
N LEU A 354 -24.31 -2.59 -9.88
CA LEU A 354 -24.02 -1.65 -8.80
C LEU A 354 -22.70 -0.90 -9.01
N ALA A 355 -21.78 -1.43 -9.81
CA ALA A 355 -20.51 -0.79 -10.08
C ALA A 355 -20.66 0.44 -10.97
N GLY A 356 -19.95 1.51 -10.63
CA GLY A 356 -19.88 2.74 -11.42
C GLY A 356 -19.32 2.55 -12.82
N ASP A 357 -19.40 3.59 -13.63
CA ASP A 357 -18.76 3.69 -14.96
C ASP A 357 -17.93 4.98 -15.05
N PHE A 358 -17.25 5.32 -13.96
CA PHE A 358 -16.37 6.49 -13.93
C PHE A 358 -15.22 6.35 -14.92
N LYS A 359 -14.81 7.47 -15.47
CA LYS A 359 -13.68 7.56 -16.40
C LYS A 359 -12.45 8.09 -15.65
N PRO A 360 -11.26 7.50 -15.86
CA PRO A 360 -10.05 7.91 -15.17
C PRO A 360 -9.57 9.28 -15.63
N GLY A 361 -9.03 10.07 -14.70
CA GLY A 361 -8.33 11.32 -15.01
C GLY A 361 -6.94 11.10 -15.60
N ASP A 362 -6.36 12.15 -16.16
CA ASP A 362 -5.00 12.18 -16.72
C ASP A 362 -4.17 13.40 -16.26
N GLY A 363 -4.76 14.24 -15.38
CA GLY A 363 -4.16 15.48 -14.89
C GLY A 363 -2.87 15.28 -14.05
N PRO A 364 -2.23 16.35 -13.60
CA PRO A 364 -0.94 16.32 -12.90
C PRO A 364 -1.00 15.74 -11.47
N GLY A 365 -2.20 15.61 -10.88
CA GLY A 365 -2.37 15.16 -9.49
C GLY A 365 -2.14 16.27 -8.47
N VAL A 366 -2.29 17.53 -8.87
CA VAL A 366 -2.18 18.70 -8.00
C VAL A 366 -3.33 19.67 -8.25
N VAL A 367 -3.61 20.49 -7.24
CA VAL A 367 -4.46 21.68 -7.33
C VAL A 367 -3.74 22.83 -6.65
N ASN A 368 -3.94 24.07 -7.14
CA ASN A 368 -3.49 25.28 -6.49
C ASN A 368 -4.60 25.81 -5.59
N MET A 369 -4.26 26.14 -4.35
CA MET A 369 -5.16 26.76 -3.37
C MET A 369 -4.42 27.91 -2.69
N ASP A 370 -4.84 29.13 -2.98
CA ASP A 370 -4.22 30.35 -2.45
C ASP A 370 -2.68 30.41 -2.65
N GLY A 371 -2.22 29.98 -3.83
CA GLY A 371 -0.79 29.98 -4.17
C GLY A 371 -0.01 28.76 -3.67
N VAL A 372 -0.61 27.87 -2.88
CA VAL A 372 0.00 26.62 -2.41
C VAL A 372 -0.38 25.47 -3.34
N VAL A 373 0.60 24.69 -3.78
CA VAL A 373 0.39 23.51 -4.61
C VAL A 373 0.13 22.30 -3.70
N VAL A 374 -1.11 21.82 -3.71
CA VAL A 374 -1.57 20.67 -2.93
C VAL A 374 -1.59 19.43 -3.82
N GLY A 375 -0.82 18.40 -3.46
CA GLY A 375 -0.82 17.10 -4.13
C GLY A 375 -2.03 16.27 -3.71
N VAL A 376 -2.79 15.77 -4.68
CA VAL A 376 -4.05 15.05 -4.44
C VAL A 376 -3.96 13.61 -4.92
N ALA A 377 -4.26 12.67 -4.02
CA ALA A 377 -4.50 11.27 -4.36
C ALA A 377 -5.76 10.78 -3.62
N THR A 378 -6.84 10.62 -4.36
CA THR A 378 -8.18 10.37 -3.82
C THR A 378 -8.34 8.92 -3.39
N CYS A 379 -8.56 8.66 -2.10
CA CYS A 379 -8.96 7.37 -1.53
C CYS A 379 -8.01 6.21 -1.95
N TYR A 380 -8.48 5.30 -2.80
CA TYR A 380 -7.72 4.14 -3.30
C TYR A 380 -6.39 4.51 -3.98
N GLU A 381 -6.25 5.73 -4.52
CA GLU A 381 -5.04 6.19 -5.19
C GLU A 381 -3.80 6.21 -4.29
N VAL A 382 -3.96 6.38 -2.96
CA VAL A 382 -2.85 6.39 -1.99
C VAL A 382 -2.00 5.12 -2.04
N SER A 383 -2.59 4.00 -2.46
CA SER A 383 -1.90 2.72 -2.58
C SER A 383 -0.92 2.65 -3.77
N PHE A 384 -1.03 3.55 -4.76
CA PHE A 384 -0.21 3.55 -5.98
C PHE A 384 1.01 4.47 -5.86
N ASP A 385 2.17 3.95 -6.20
CA ASP A 385 3.45 4.68 -6.09
C ASP A 385 3.50 5.92 -6.98
N ASN A 386 2.85 5.88 -8.16
CA ASN A 386 2.87 6.98 -9.10
C ASN A 386 1.89 8.13 -8.76
N ALA A 387 0.91 7.90 -7.86
CA ALA A 387 -0.06 8.94 -7.53
C ALA A 387 0.64 10.18 -6.96
N PHE A 388 1.35 10.04 -5.84
CA PHE A 388 2.05 11.17 -5.24
C PHE A 388 3.38 11.53 -5.91
N ARG A 389 4.04 10.58 -6.60
CA ARG A 389 5.22 10.92 -7.40
C ARG A 389 4.87 11.94 -8.48
N ASN A 390 3.76 11.74 -9.20
CA ASN A 390 3.28 12.73 -10.17
C ASN A 390 2.98 14.08 -9.50
N SER A 391 2.37 14.08 -8.32
CA SER A 391 2.08 15.32 -7.59
C SER A 391 3.35 16.07 -7.20
N ILE A 392 4.36 15.38 -6.69
CA ILE A 392 5.66 15.95 -6.32
C ILE A 392 6.40 16.48 -7.55
N ASP A 393 6.39 15.74 -8.68
CA ASP A 393 6.99 16.17 -9.94
C ASP A 393 6.33 17.46 -10.49
N ASN A 394 5.07 17.73 -10.09
CA ASN A 394 4.33 18.94 -10.42
C ASN A 394 4.32 19.99 -9.29
N GLY A 395 5.24 19.88 -8.33
CA GLY A 395 5.53 20.91 -7.35
C GLY A 395 4.69 20.87 -6.07
N ALA A 396 4.04 19.74 -5.74
CA ALA A 396 3.26 19.63 -4.51
C ALA A 396 4.10 19.92 -3.26
N GLN A 397 3.63 20.87 -2.44
CA GLN A 397 4.28 21.33 -1.21
C GLN A 397 3.73 20.64 0.03
N ILE A 398 2.45 20.26 0.00
CA ILE A 398 1.75 19.39 0.95
C ILE A 398 0.94 18.35 0.16
N LEU A 399 0.49 17.30 0.84
CA LEU A 399 -0.28 16.22 0.24
C LEU A 399 -1.65 16.09 0.89
N THR A 400 -2.63 15.62 0.13
CA THR A 400 -3.93 15.23 0.67
C THR A 400 -4.42 13.92 0.07
N SER A 401 -5.09 13.11 0.91
CA SER A 401 -5.77 11.88 0.50
C SER A 401 -7.25 11.92 0.92
N PRO A 402 -8.08 12.73 0.22
CA PRO A 402 -9.50 12.81 0.51
C PRO A 402 -10.16 11.46 0.29
N THR A 403 -10.97 11.00 1.25
CA THR A 403 -11.46 9.62 1.21
C THR A 403 -12.92 9.49 1.66
N ASN A 404 -13.63 8.53 1.05
CA ASN A 404 -14.97 8.14 1.47
C ASN A 404 -14.96 6.69 1.98
N ASN A 405 -14.97 6.53 3.30
CA ASN A 405 -14.93 5.24 3.98
C ASN A 405 -16.31 4.80 4.51
N ALA A 406 -17.38 5.51 4.17
CA ALA A 406 -18.72 5.30 4.74
C ALA A 406 -19.27 3.88 4.55
N THR A 407 -19.02 3.28 3.38
CA THR A 407 -19.51 1.94 3.05
C THR A 407 -18.73 0.81 3.72
N PHE A 408 -17.56 1.08 4.30
CA PHE A 408 -16.70 0.08 4.93
C PHE A 408 -16.93 -0.08 6.43
N GLY A 409 -17.84 0.72 7.02
CA GLY A 409 -18.25 0.60 8.42
C GLY A 409 -17.09 0.76 9.40
N PHE A 410 -17.15 0.00 10.50
CA PHE A 410 -16.10 -0.05 11.54
C PHE A 410 -15.00 -1.09 11.23
N SER A 411 -14.72 -1.32 9.95
CA SER A 411 -13.67 -2.27 9.54
C SER A 411 -12.27 -1.67 9.64
N ASP A 412 -11.25 -2.53 9.53
CA ASP A 412 -9.83 -2.12 9.56
C ASP A 412 -9.41 -1.26 8.37
N MET A 413 -10.27 -1.10 7.34
CA MET A 413 -9.95 -0.45 6.08
C MET A 413 -9.44 0.98 6.26
N THR A 414 -10.11 1.80 7.08
CA THR A 414 -9.74 3.20 7.30
C THR A 414 -8.34 3.33 7.94
N TYR A 415 -8.00 2.44 8.86
CA TYR A 415 -6.66 2.40 9.50
C TYR A 415 -5.59 1.91 8.54
N GLN A 416 -5.90 0.90 7.70
CA GLN A 416 -4.98 0.44 6.65
C GLN A 416 -4.68 1.56 5.65
N GLN A 417 -5.68 2.36 5.29
CA GLN A 417 -5.52 3.51 4.40
C GLN A 417 -4.70 4.63 5.05
N LEU A 418 -4.96 4.95 6.31
CA LEU A 418 -4.16 5.91 7.06
C LEU A 418 -2.69 5.48 7.16
N ALA A 419 -2.42 4.19 7.37
CA ALA A 419 -1.06 3.65 7.37
C ALA A 419 -0.34 3.90 6.02
N MET A 420 -1.05 3.76 4.89
CA MET A 420 -0.49 4.10 3.58
C MET A 420 -0.19 5.60 3.48
N SER A 421 -1.12 6.45 3.94
CA SER A 421 -0.93 7.91 3.95
C SER A 421 0.28 8.31 4.79
N ARG A 422 0.47 7.72 5.98
CA ARG A 422 1.65 7.90 6.83
C ARG A 422 2.94 7.52 6.10
N MET A 423 2.94 6.39 5.41
CA MET A 423 4.10 5.94 4.63
C MET A 423 4.40 6.88 3.46
N ARG A 424 3.37 7.44 2.81
CA ARG A 424 3.53 8.44 1.73
C ARG A 424 4.08 9.75 2.23
N ALA A 425 3.68 10.19 3.43
CA ALA A 425 4.26 11.36 4.07
C ALA A 425 5.78 11.21 4.26
N ILE A 426 6.24 10.05 4.78
CA ILE A 426 7.66 9.71 4.93
C ILE A 426 8.35 9.63 3.56
N GLU A 427 7.73 8.97 2.58
CA GLU A 427 8.30 8.79 1.24
C GLU A 427 8.58 10.12 0.55
N ALA A 428 7.66 11.07 0.69
CA ALA A 428 7.75 12.37 0.03
C ALA A 428 8.41 13.47 0.89
N ASP A 429 8.61 13.24 2.19
CA ASP A 429 8.97 14.26 3.20
C ASP A 429 8.01 15.45 3.15
N ARG A 430 6.70 15.16 3.15
CA ARG A 430 5.61 16.14 3.10
C ARG A 430 4.59 15.87 4.20
N ALA A 431 4.03 16.95 4.78
CA ALA A 431 2.83 16.81 5.57
C ALA A 431 1.68 16.29 4.70
N MET A 432 0.81 15.46 5.29
CA MET A 432 -0.35 14.91 4.58
C MET A 432 -1.62 15.09 5.40
N VAL A 433 -2.65 15.60 4.75
CA VAL A 433 -3.98 15.74 5.31
C VAL A 433 -4.90 14.68 4.73
N VAL A 434 -5.59 13.94 5.57
CA VAL A 434 -6.53 12.88 5.18
C VAL A 434 -7.92 13.29 5.66
N PRO A 435 -8.68 14.08 4.89
CA PRO A 435 -10.08 14.32 5.21
C PRO A 435 -10.89 13.08 4.82
N ALA A 436 -11.67 12.54 5.76
CA ALA A 436 -12.53 11.38 5.56
C ALA A 436 -14.00 11.77 5.73
N THR A 437 -14.91 11.20 4.94
CA THR A 437 -16.34 11.46 5.08
C THR A 437 -16.86 11.00 6.44
N SER A 438 -16.49 9.79 6.86
CA SER A 438 -16.90 9.17 8.13
C SER A 438 -15.86 8.22 8.72
N GLY A 439 -14.72 8.08 8.06
CA GLY A 439 -13.60 7.26 8.53
C GLY A 439 -12.77 7.99 9.60
N VAL A 440 -11.47 7.71 9.65
CA VAL A 440 -10.52 8.48 10.45
C VAL A 440 -9.95 9.59 9.59
N SER A 441 -10.39 10.84 9.80
CA SER A 441 -9.64 12.00 9.30
C SER A 441 -8.38 12.17 10.12
N ALA A 442 -7.29 12.57 9.48
CA ALA A 442 -6.01 12.72 10.19
C ALA A 442 -5.13 13.80 9.57
N ILE A 443 -4.29 14.39 10.41
CA ILE A 443 -3.15 15.21 10.00
C ILE A 443 -1.88 14.42 10.29
N VAL A 444 -1.04 14.26 9.28
CA VAL A 444 0.17 13.45 9.32
C VAL A 444 1.38 14.33 9.02
N GLN A 445 2.34 14.31 9.92
CA GLN A 445 3.60 15.03 9.77
C GLN A 445 4.52 14.36 8.73
N PRO A 446 5.52 15.04 8.18
CA PRO A 446 6.44 14.48 7.19
C PRO A 446 7.17 13.20 7.64
N ASP A 447 7.30 12.96 8.94
CA ASP A 447 7.89 11.74 9.52
C ASP A 447 6.88 10.59 9.72
N GLY A 448 5.63 10.76 9.25
CA GLY A 448 4.57 9.77 9.37
C GLY A 448 3.85 9.77 10.72
N THR A 449 4.19 10.70 11.63
CA THR A 449 3.49 10.85 12.92
C THR A 449 2.10 11.45 12.67
N VAL A 450 1.07 10.84 13.25
CA VAL A 450 -0.28 11.40 13.29
C VAL A 450 -0.35 12.39 14.42
N SER A 451 -0.47 13.68 14.11
CA SER A 451 -0.56 14.76 15.11
C SER A 451 -1.99 14.94 15.62
N GLN A 452 -2.98 14.79 14.74
CA GLN A 452 -4.40 14.89 15.06
C GLN A 452 -5.19 13.84 14.28
N HIS A 453 -6.30 13.35 14.84
CA HIS A 453 -7.26 12.49 14.18
C HIS A 453 -8.67 12.64 14.75
N THR A 454 -9.68 12.26 13.95
CA THR A 454 -11.09 12.18 14.38
C THR A 454 -11.45 10.75 14.78
N GLU A 455 -12.61 10.59 15.44
CA GLU A 455 -13.24 9.29 15.64
C GLU A 455 -14.07 8.89 14.40
N ILE A 456 -14.27 7.58 14.21
CA ILE A 456 -15.08 7.03 13.10
C ILE A 456 -16.55 7.36 13.34
N PHE A 457 -17.26 7.82 12.29
CA PHE A 457 -18.67 8.19 12.30
C PHE A 457 -19.03 9.32 13.27
N GLU A 458 -18.07 10.15 13.65
CA GLU A 458 -18.32 11.37 14.40
C GLU A 458 -18.02 12.59 13.52
N PRO A 459 -18.92 13.58 13.41
CA PRO A 459 -18.62 14.82 12.69
C PRO A 459 -17.59 15.64 13.48
N GLY A 460 -16.73 16.37 12.77
CA GLY A 460 -15.73 17.22 13.38
C GLY A 460 -14.75 17.81 12.37
N TYR A 461 -13.81 18.61 12.86
CA TYR A 461 -12.75 19.16 12.04
C TYR A 461 -11.42 19.08 12.77
N LEU A 462 -10.33 19.11 11.99
CA LEU A 462 -8.95 19.19 12.48
C LEU A 462 -8.32 20.45 11.91
N VAL A 463 -7.54 21.17 12.70
CA VAL A 463 -6.82 22.39 12.26
C VAL A 463 -5.38 22.29 12.71
N GLU A 464 -4.44 22.52 11.79
CA GLU A 464 -3.02 22.54 12.11
C GLU A 464 -2.22 23.40 11.13
N GLU A 465 -1.17 24.04 11.63
CA GLU A 465 -0.18 24.72 10.82
C GLU A 465 0.86 23.71 10.32
N LEU A 466 0.97 23.56 9.00
CA LEU A 466 1.77 22.54 8.34
C LEU A 466 2.94 23.15 7.58
N PRO A 467 4.12 22.48 7.57
CA PRO A 467 5.28 22.94 6.81
C PRO A 467 5.06 22.75 5.31
N LEU A 468 5.28 23.79 4.53
CA LEU A 468 5.41 23.72 3.08
C LEU A 468 6.84 23.35 2.70
N ARG A 469 7.00 22.40 1.78
CA ARG A 469 8.30 21.88 1.37
C ARG A 469 8.39 21.71 -0.13
N ASP A 470 9.58 21.92 -0.68
CA ASP A 470 9.90 21.72 -2.11
C ASP A 470 11.08 20.77 -2.34
N SER A 471 11.79 20.39 -1.26
CA SER A 471 12.90 19.42 -1.32
C SER A 471 12.44 18.05 -1.86
N LEU A 472 13.30 17.34 -2.57
CA LEU A 472 13.01 16.03 -3.13
C LEU A 472 13.74 14.94 -2.36
N THR A 473 13.01 13.94 -1.89
CA THR A 473 13.60 12.75 -1.29
C THR A 473 14.29 11.88 -2.34
N PHE A 474 15.19 11.02 -1.90
CA PHE A 474 15.83 10.06 -2.81
C PHE A 474 14.82 9.09 -3.45
N ALA A 475 13.72 8.77 -2.74
CA ALA A 475 12.62 7.96 -3.26
C ALA A 475 11.87 8.65 -4.41
N MET A 476 11.63 9.96 -4.32
CA MET A 476 10.98 10.71 -5.40
C MET A 476 11.86 10.73 -6.65
N LEU A 477 13.18 10.92 -6.50
CA LEU A 477 14.11 10.96 -7.62
C LEU A 477 14.42 9.58 -8.24
N TYR A 478 14.62 8.57 -7.40
CA TYR A 478 15.19 7.28 -7.83
C TYR A 478 14.38 6.05 -7.42
N GLY A 479 13.26 6.21 -6.70
CA GLY A 479 12.49 5.07 -6.14
C GLY A 479 12.05 4.07 -7.20
N TRP A 480 11.64 4.53 -8.37
CA TRP A 480 11.30 3.70 -9.52
C TRP A 480 12.50 2.82 -9.98
N TRP A 481 13.70 3.40 -10.07
CA TRP A 481 14.89 2.68 -10.46
C TRP A 481 15.32 1.66 -9.41
N ILE A 482 15.21 2.01 -8.13
CA ILE A 482 15.49 1.10 -7.00
C ILE A 482 14.55 -0.09 -7.05
N GLN A 483 13.25 0.16 -7.21
CA GLN A 483 12.23 -0.88 -7.34
C GLN A 483 12.50 -1.80 -8.55
N LEU A 484 12.85 -1.23 -9.71
CA LEU A 484 13.19 -1.98 -10.92
C LEU A 484 14.42 -2.86 -10.69
N VAL A 485 15.52 -2.31 -10.15
CA VAL A 485 16.76 -3.05 -9.90
C VAL A 485 16.52 -4.20 -8.93
N LEU A 486 15.82 -3.96 -7.83
CA LEU A 486 15.48 -5.00 -6.85
C LEU A 486 14.60 -6.09 -7.48
N THR A 487 13.62 -5.72 -8.30
CA THR A 487 12.75 -6.66 -9.01
C THR A 487 13.53 -7.54 -9.99
N VAL A 488 14.38 -6.92 -10.81
CA VAL A 488 15.23 -7.64 -11.79
C VAL A 488 16.20 -8.58 -11.06
N PHE A 489 16.81 -8.13 -9.96
CA PHE A 489 17.67 -8.98 -9.14
C PHE A 489 16.92 -10.20 -8.57
N GLY A 490 15.71 -9.99 -8.06
CA GLY A 490 14.85 -11.06 -7.54
C GLY A 490 14.48 -12.10 -8.61
N VAL A 491 14.01 -11.63 -9.78
CA VAL A 491 13.63 -12.51 -10.91
C VAL A 491 14.83 -13.26 -11.48
N ALA A 492 15.97 -12.56 -11.70
CA ALA A 492 17.19 -13.19 -12.18
C ALA A 492 17.72 -14.24 -11.19
N GLY A 493 17.70 -13.90 -9.87
CA GLY A 493 18.09 -14.83 -8.81
C GLY A 493 17.18 -16.06 -8.72
N ALA A 494 15.89 -15.91 -8.91
CA ALA A 494 14.92 -17.02 -8.98
C ALA A 494 15.18 -17.92 -10.21
N GLY A 495 15.42 -17.31 -11.37
CA GLY A 495 15.78 -18.04 -12.60
C GLY A 495 17.09 -18.82 -12.44
N TYR A 496 18.12 -18.20 -11.86
CA TYR A 496 19.39 -18.85 -11.55
C TYR A 496 19.22 -20.05 -10.59
N ALA A 497 18.43 -19.84 -9.51
CA ALA A 497 18.14 -20.89 -8.54
C ALA A 497 17.41 -22.07 -9.18
N TRP A 498 16.40 -21.81 -9.99
CA TRP A 498 15.66 -22.81 -10.73
C TRP A 498 16.58 -23.59 -11.70
N TRP A 499 17.38 -22.89 -12.49
CA TRP A 499 18.28 -23.50 -13.45
C TRP A 499 19.33 -24.41 -12.78
N THR A 500 19.98 -23.94 -11.71
CA THR A 500 21.06 -24.67 -11.02
C THR A 500 20.57 -25.80 -10.12
N LYS A 501 19.38 -25.68 -9.53
CA LYS A 501 18.83 -26.66 -8.57
C LYS A 501 17.83 -27.64 -9.17
N ARG A 502 17.42 -27.43 -10.43
CA ARG A 502 16.58 -28.38 -11.18
C ARG A 502 17.36 -29.57 -11.74
N GLN A 503 18.67 -29.44 -11.99
CA GLN A 503 19.47 -30.53 -12.59
C GLN A 503 19.61 -31.71 -11.62
N PRO A 504 19.28 -32.96 -12.02
CA PRO A 504 19.52 -34.12 -11.21
C PRO A 504 21.03 -34.35 -11.04
N LYS A 505 21.44 -34.87 -9.86
CA LYS A 505 22.84 -35.14 -9.47
C LYS A 505 23.60 -36.13 -10.38
N ASN A 506 23.00 -36.65 -11.46
CA ASN A 506 23.51 -37.78 -12.24
C ASN A 506 24.69 -37.48 -13.17
N ARG A 507 25.18 -36.23 -13.30
CA ARG A 507 26.37 -35.97 -14.13
C ARG A 507 27.72 -36.13 -13.43
N ARG A 508 27.78 -36.31 -12.10
CA ARG A 508 29.06 -36.54 -11.39
C ARG A 508 29.44 -38.02 -11.19
N GLY A 509 28.52 -38.94 -11.41
CA GLY A 509 28.75 -40.38 -11.33
C GLY A 509 29.43 -40.94 -12.59
N ASP A 510 29.00 -40.50 -13.76
CA ASP A 510 29.42 -41.09 -15.05
C ASP A 510 30.87 -40.68 -15.44
N ALA A 511 31.34 -39.52 -15.02
CA ALA A 511 32.72 -39.09 -15.28
C ALA A 511 33.78 -39.85 -14.43
N LYS A 512 33.38 -40.40 -13.28
CA LYS A 512 34.28 -41.26 -12.47
C LYS A 512 34.26 -42.70 -12.92
N SER A 513 33.11 -43.22 -13.43
CA SER A 513 33.00 -44.53 -13.99
C SER A 513 33.76 -44.67 -15.33
N ALA A 514 33.67 -43.64 -16.19
CA ALA A 514 34.42 -43.62 -17.46
C ALA A 514 35.93 -43.56 -17.29
N LYS A 515 36.47 -42.93 -16.21
CA LYS A 515 37.91 -42.94 -15.90
C LYS A 515 38.37 -44.24 -15.25
N ALA A 516 37.52 -44.97 -14.53
CA ALA A 516 37.89 -46.26 -13.95
C ALA A 516 37.99 -47.37 -14.99
N THR A 517 37.17 -47.33 -16.05
CA THR A 517 37.13 -48.33 -17.11
C THR A 517 38.30 -48.20 -18.12
N SER A 518 38.91 -47.01 -18.21
CA SER A 518 40.08 -46.79 -19.09
C SER A 518 41.45 -47.15 -18.42
N ALA A 519 41.47 -47.33 -17.11
CA ALA A 519 42.70 -47.66 -16.36
C ALA A 519 42.93 -49.18 -16.20
N THR A 520 41.98 -50.03 -16.66
CA THR A 520 42.09 -51.50 -16.55
C THR A 520 42.38 -52.19 -17.90
N LYS A 521 42.75 -51.38 -18.93
CA LYS A 521 43.18 -51.89 -20.25
C LYS A 521 44.49 -51.26 -20.68
N LEU A 522 45.55 -51.49 -19.87
CA LEU A 522 46.95 -51.36 -20.26
C LEU A 522 47.73 -52.44 -19.55
#